data_48798a994e465de40ea01935a6435c1c
#
_entry.id   48798a994e465de40ea01935a6435c1c
#
_cell.length_a   1.000
_cell.length_b   1.000
_cell.length_c   1.000
_cell.angle_alpha   90.00
_cell.angle_beta   90.00
_cell.angle_gamma   90.00
#
_symmetry.space_group_name_H-M   'P 1'
#
loop_
_entity.id
_entity.type
_entity.pdbx_description
1 polymer ?
#
loop_
_entity_poly.entity_id
_entity_poly.type
_entity_poly.pdbx_seq_one_letter_code
_entity_poly.pdbx_strand_id
1 'polypeptide(L)'
;MKKTISILLLLCMVFALAACGGSEAPAATEAPAEAPAEAPTEAPAEEPAAAEAEYKLGMGVVSNFDSSETGKAQIDTTFAAIVTDAEGKIVLCRIDCAQNKMDVTDGAVTTGNEYPTKMEKGDAYGMVQFGNAIAEWDAQTKAFEEFAVGKTVEEVVGLETKEHNGHQVAVDETLFAGCTMDIVDFKAAVEKAG
;
A
#
# COMPACT_ATOMS: atom_id res chain seq x y z
N MET A 1 -30.69 -27.04 -19.21
CA MET A 1 -30.37 -28.34 -18.60
C MET A 1 -29.51 -28.00 -17.40
N LYS A 2 -30.05 -27.82 -16.28
CA LYS A 2 -30.29 -28.71 -15.12
C LYS A 2 -29.00 -29.36 -14.62
N LYS A 3 -28.76 -29.07 -13.30
CA LYS A 3 -28.10 -29.89 -12.26
C LYS A 3 -26.62 -29.52 -11.99
N THR A 4 -26.10 -29.46 -10.76
CA THR A 4 -26.62 -29.84 -9.42
C THR A 4 -25.75 -29.19 -8.35
N ILE A 5 -26.40 -28.84 -7.29
CA ILE A 5 -25.95 -28.46 -5.96
C ILE A 5 -25.14 -29.62 -5.34
N SER A 6 -24.05 -29.34 -4.63
CA SER A 6 -23.54 -30.21 -3.58
C SER A 6 -23.12 -29.41 -2.36
N ILE A 7 -23.93 -29.56 -1.35
CA ILE A 7 -23.75 -29.21 0.07
C ILE A 7 -23.01 -30.38 0.74
N LEU A 8 -22.00 -30.11 1.53
CA LEU A 8 -21.50 -31.02 2.56
C LEU A 8 -20.84 -30.16 3.66
N LEU A 9 -21.55 -29.86 4.69
CA LEU A 9 -21.76 -30.53 6.01
C LEU A 9 -20.49 -30.54 6.89
N LEU A 10 -20.43 -29.61 7.81
CA LEU A 10 -20.43 -29.67 9.26
C LEU A 10 -19.65 -30.83 9.90
N LEU A 11 -18.62 -30.57 10.69
CA LEU A 11 -18.30 -31.38 11.84
C LEU A 11 -17.79 -30.55 13.02
N CYS A 12 -18.68 -30.36 13.99
CA CYS A 12 -18.39 -29.92 15.36
C CYS A 12 -17.64 -31.03 16.11
N MET A 13 -16.59 -30.69 16.86
CA MET A 13 -16.16 -31.51 17.98
C MET A 13 -16.09 -30.65 19.25
N VAL A 14 -17.07 -30.93 20.08
CA VAL A 14 -17.15 -30.58 21.49
C VAL A 14 -16.37 -31.66 22.27
N PHE A 15 -15.47 -31.26 23.14
CA PHE A 15 -14.97 -32.15 24.21
C PHE A 15 -15.34 -31.56 25.56
N ALA A 16 -16.16 -32.31 26.24
CA ALA A 16 -16.71 -32.07 27.57
C ALA A 16 -15.78 -32.55 28.67
N LEU A 17 -15.93 -31.89 29.81
CA LEU A 17 -15.37 -32.17 31.14
C LEU A 17 -15.59 -33.62 31.61
N ALA A 18 -14.67 -34.09 32.46
CA ALA A 18 -14.99 -35.03 33.52
C ALA A 18 -14.25 -34.63 34.80
N ALA A 19 -15.04 -34.36 35.81
CA ALA A 19 -14.66 -34.18 37.19
C ALA A 19 -14.80 -35.56 37.92
N CYS A 20 -14.02 -35.74 38.98
CA CYS A 20 -14.29 -36.54 40.18
C CYS A 20 -13.02 -36.45 41.06
N GLY A 21 -13.00 -36.11 42.32
CA GLY A 21 -13.93 -36.35 43.40
C GLY A 21 -13.23 -37.07 44.54
N GLY A 22 -13.32 -36.53 45.75
CA GLY A 22 -13.15 -37.31 47.00
C GLY A 22 -11.86 -37.01 47.79
N SER A 23 -11.94 -36.32 48.88
CA SER A 23 -12.37 -36.68 50.24
C SER A 23 -11.21 -36.70 51.28
N GLU A 24 -11.45 -35.94 52.33
CA GLU A 24 -11.10 -36.07 53.79
C GLU A 24 -9.74 -35.62 54.30
N ALA A 25 -9.90 -34.69 55.22
CA ALA A 25 -8.97 -34.18 56.24
C ALA A 25 -8.74 -35.24 57.38
N PRO A 26 -7.83 -35.11 58.38
CA PRO A 26 -7.84 -33.97 59.27
C PRO A 26 -6.49 -33.45 59.76
N ALA A 27 -6.54 -32.19 60.26
CA ALA A 27 -5.85 -31.51 61.36
C ALA A 27 -4.48 -31.96 61.90
N ALA A 28 -3.53 -31.02 61.88
CA ALA A 28 -2.65 -30.76 63.05
C ALA A 28 -2.19 -29.28 63.01
N THR A 29 -2.43 -28.65 64.10
CA THR A 29 -2.04 -27.30 64.55
C THR A 29 -0.54 -27.26 64.79
N GLU A 30 0.14 -26.24 64.24
CA GLU A 30 1.31 -25.61 64.90
C GLU A 30 1.49 -24.16 64.40
N ALA A 31 1.86 -23.33 65.38
CA ALA A 31 1.86 -21.87 65.34
C ALA A 31 3.19 -21.28 64.79
N PRO A 32 3.40 -19.99 64.79
CA PRO A 32 3.79 -19.18 63.63
C PRO A 32 5.31 -19.05 63.49
N ALA A 33 5.82 -19.11 62.29
CA ALA A 33 7.17 -18.69 61.93
C ALA A 33 7.14 -17.34 61.27
N GLU A 34 8.06 -16.48 61.70
CA GLU A 34 8.29 -15.10 61.31
C GLU A 34 8.24 -14.84 59.81
N ALA A 35 7.65 -13.70 59.47
CA ALA A 35 7.67 -13.13 58.14
C ALA A 35 9.11 -12.76 57.74
N PRO A 36 9.54 -13.10 56.53
CA PRO A 36 10.74 -12.50 55.93
C PRO A 36 10.46 -11.04 55.53
N ALA A 37 11.40 -10.17 55.87
CA ALA A 37 11.40 -8.75 55.53
C ALA A 37 11.20 -8.55 54.03
N GLU A 38 10.26 -7.69 53.65
CA GLU A 38 10.07 -7.19 52.33
C GLU A 38 11.35 -6.50 51.83
N ALA A 39 11.94 -7.00 50.74
CA ALA A 39 12.96 -6.30 50.01
C ALA A 39 12.31 -5.08 49.32
N PRO A 40 13.03 -3.94 49.22
CA PRO A 40 12.50 -2.76 48.55
C PRO A 40 12.20 -3.13 47.09
N THR A 41 10.94 -3.01 46.69
CA THR A 41 10.54 -3.06 45.26
C THR A 41 11.15 -1.82 44.62
N GLU A 42 12.21 -1.98 43.85
CA GLU A 42 12.65 -0.94 42.93
C GLU A 42 11.48 -0.62 42.02
N ALA A 43 11.09 0.65 41.95
CA ALA A 43 10.14 1.18 41.02
C ALA A 43 10.65 0.86 39.60
N PRO A 44 9.76 0.45 38.65
CA PRO A 44 10.17 0.28 37.28
C PRO A 44 10.79 1.60 36.77
N ALA A 45 12.02 1.53 36.27
CA ALA A 45 12.63 2.65 35.58
C ALA A 45 11.66 3.05 34.45
N GLU A 46 11.20 4.30 34.45
CA GLU A 46 10.47 4.87 33.31
C GLU A 46 11.39 4.73 32.10
N GLU A 47 10.95 3.91 31.11
CA GLU A 47 11.55 3.93 29.78
C GLU A 47 11.47 5.37 29.29
N PRO A 48 12.57 5.95 28.76
CA PRO A 48 12.51 7.27 28.17
C PRO A 48 11.44 7.26 27.08
N ALA A 49 10.42 8.12 27.24
CA ALA A 49 9.39 8.31 26.24
C ALA A 49 10.10 8.57 24.91
N ALA A 50 9.95 7.65 23.94
CA ALA A 50 10.44 7.86 22.58
C ALA A 50 9.81 9.17 22.11
N ALA A 51 10.65 10.14 21.72
CA ALA A 51 10.16 11.38 21.12
C ALA A 51 9.25 10.97 19.96
N GLU A 52 7.99 11.42 19.99
CA GLU A 52 7.05 11.15 18.91
C GLU A 52 7.64 11.75 17.63
N ALA A 53 7.96 10.90 16.66
CA ALA A 53 8.46 11.36 15.37
C ALA A 53 7.35 12.15 14.69
N GLU A 54 7.65 13.40 14.29
CA GLU A 54 6.70 14.22 13.57
C GLU A 54 6.66 13.77 12.10
N TYR A 55 5.49 13.32 11.64
CA TYR A 55 5.26 12.95 10.25
C TYR A 55 4.17 13.81 9.63
N LYS A 56 4.33 14.13 8.35
CA LYS A 56 3.31 14.83 7.56
C LYS A 56 2.83 13.93 6.43
N LEU A 57 1.50 13.81 6.31
CA LEU A 57 0.85 13.11 5.20
C LEU A 57 0.39 14.13 4.17
N GLY A 58 0.74 13.91 2.91
CA GLY A 58 0.26 14.68 1.79
C GLY A 58 -0.37 13.82 0.71
N MET A 59 -1.29 14.39 -0.06
CA MET A 59 -1.91 13.77 -1.23
C MET A 59 -1.91 14.72 -2.41
N GLY A 60 -1.53 14.21 -3.58
CA GLY A 60 -1.56 14.95 -4.83
C GLY A 60 -2.32 14.18 -5.91
N VAL A 61 -2.98 14.92 -6.80
CA VAL A 61 -3.77 14.36 -7.90
C VAL A 61 -3.50 15.14 -9.17
N VAL A 62 -3.25 14.42 -10.25
CA VAL A 62 -3.06 14.97 -11.61
C VAL A 62 -3.96 14.19 -12.55
N SER A 63 -4.68 14.90 -13.42
CA SER A 63 -5.46 14.28 -14.49
C SER A 63 -5.02 14.81 -15.84
N ASN A 64 -4.90 13.93 -16.82
CA ASN A 64 -4.68 14.29 -18.20
C ASN A 64 -5.68 13.60 -19.12
N PHE A 65 -5.79 14.11 -20.36
CA PHE A 65 -6.70 13.65 -21.40
C PHE A 65 -5.95 13.35 -22.71
N ASP A 66 -4.62 13.28 -22.65
CA ASP A 66 -3.74 13.25 -23.82
C ASP A 66 -3.94 12.02 -24.70
N SER A 67 -4.47 10.94 -24.11
CA SER A 67 -4.82 9.72 -24.84
C SER A 67 -6.25 9.72 -25.41
N SER A 68 -6.96 10.84 -25.35
CA SER A 68 -8.29 10.99 -25.98
C SER A 68 -8.17 11.17 -27.49
N GLU A 69 -9.07 10.54 -28.21
CA GLU A 69 -9.17 10.67 -29.68
C GLU A 69 -10.63 10.74 -30.14
N THR A 70 -10.87 11.02 -31.42
CA THR A 70 -12.22 11.06 -31.96
C THR A 70 -12.93 9.71 -31.75
N GLY A 71 -14.06 9.76 -31.06
CA GLY A 71 -14.85 8.57 -30.71
C GLY A 71 -14.42 7.86 -29.43
N LYS A 72 -13.35 8.31 -28.77
CA LYS A 72 -12.89 7.76 -27.50
C LYS A 72 -12.42 8.86 -26.57
N ALA A 73 -12.98 8.95 -25.38
CA ALA A 73 -12.48 9.78 -24.31
C ALA A 73 -11.69 8.92 -23.32
N GLN A 74 -10.50 9.37 -22.94
CA GLN A 74 -9.70 8.73 -21.92
C GLN A 74 -9.26 9.78 -20.91
N ILE A 75 -9.45 9.47 -19.63
CA ILE A 75 -8.98 10.28 -18.50
C ILE A 75 -8.04 9.42 -17.68
N ASP A 76 -6.78 9.82 -17.62
CA ASP A 76 -5.79 9.22 -16.74
C ASP A 76 -5.64 10.13 -15.51
N THR A 77 -6.01 9.62 -14.34
CA THR A 77 -5.90 10.34 -13.07
C THR A 77 -4.88 9.63 -12.18
N THR A 78 -3.72 10.27 -12.03
CA THR A 78 -2.62 9.81 -11.20
C THR A 78 -2.75 10.39 -9.80
N PHE A 79 -2.67 9.54 -8.80
CA PHE A 79 -2.71 9.85 -7.37
C PHE A 79 -1.32 9.61 -6.78
N ALA A 80 -0.87 10.50 -5.91
CA ALA A 80 0.27 10.27 -5.03
C ALA A 80 -0.15 10.51 -3.58
N ALA A 81 0.25 9.60 -2.69
CA ALA A 81 0.21 9.80 -1.24
C ALA A 81 1.63 9.66 -0.72
N ILE A 82 2.12 10.68 0.01
CA ILE A 82 3.44 10.66 0.60
C ILE A 82 3.36 10.91 2.10
N VAL A 83 4.29 10.35 2.83
CA VAL A 83 4.56 10.71 4.24
C VAL A 83 5.99 11.21 4.29
N THR A 84 6.18 12.38 4.89
CA THR A 84 7.51 12.95 5.15
C THR A 84 7.80 12.98 6.64
N ASP A 85 9.08 12.83 7.00
CA ASP A 85 9.58 13.04 8.35
C ASP A 85 9.79 14.53 8.68
N ALA A 86 10.30 14.81 9.87
CA ALA A 86 10.58 16.17 10.33
C ALA A 86 11.64 16.91 9.50
N GLU A 87 12.54 16.17 8.85
CA GLU A 87 13.56 16.70 7.93
C GLU A 87 13.04 16.92 6.52
N GLY A 88 11.76 16.60 6.25
CA GLY A 88 11.13 16.72 4.93
C GLY A 88 11.50 15.61 3.96
N LYS A 89 12.07 14.49 4.47
CA LYS A 89 12.37 13.31 3.64
C LYS A 89 11.15 12.44 3.53
N ILE A 90 10.87 11.94 2.33
CA ILE A 90 9.80 11.00 2.05
C ILE A 90 10.15 9.66 2.71
N VAL A 91 9.32 9.20 3.64
CA VAL A 91 9.44 7.90 4.31
C VAL A 91 8.45 6.87 3.75
N LEU A 92 7.42 7.36 3.06
CA LEU A 92 6.47 6.54 2.30
C LEU A 92 6.06 7.29 1.05
N CYS A 93 6.05 6.60 -0.08
CA CYS A 93 5.43 7.05 -1.33
C CYS A 93 4.50 5.96 -1.83
N ARG A 94 3.29 6.33 -2.28
CA ARG A 94 2.34 5.44 -2.96
C ARG A 94 1.73 6.16 -4.13
N ILE A 95 1.75 5.52 -5.28
CA ILE A 95 1.22 6.05 -6.54
C ILE A 95 0.25 5.04 -7.14
N ASP A 96 -0.87 5.55 -7.63
CA ASP A 96 -1.82 4.77 -8.42
C ASP A 96 -2.39 5.62 -9.56
N CYS A 97 -3.01 5.00 -10.54
CA CYS A 97 -3.63 5.69 -11.66
C CYS A 97 -4.98 5.06 -12.02
N ALA A 98 -6.03 5.86 -11.94
CA ALA A 98 -7.34 5.52 -12.48
C ALA A 98 -7.37 5.90 -13.97
N GLN A 99 -7.34 4.90 -14.86
CA GLN A 99 -7.46 5.08 -16.29
C GLN A 99 -8.89 4.76 -16.72
N ASN A 100 -9.68 5.80 -16.98
CA ASN A 100 -11.08 5.69 -17.36
C ASN A 100 -11.24 5.91 -18.87
N LYS A 101 -11.84 4.94 -19.57
CA LYS A 101 -12.07 4.96 -21.00
C LYS A 101 -13.57 4.93 -21.31
N MET A 102 -13.98 5.74 -22.26
CA MET A 102 -15.38 5.85 -22.70
C MET A 102 -15.42 5.90 -24.23
N ASP A 103 -16.28 5.09 -24.84
CA ASP A 103 -16.56 5.22 -26.28
C ASP A 103 -17.66 6.26 -26.48
N VAL A 104 -17.49 7.10 -27.50
CA VAL A 104 -18.45 8.13 -27.90
C VAL A 104 -18.87 7.90 -29.34
N THR A 105 -20.10 7.42 -29.56
CA THR A 105 -20.63 7.14 -30.89
C THR A 105 -21.95 7.89 -31.07
N ASP A 106 -22.05 8.71 -32.12
CA ASP A 106 -23.24 9.51 -32.47
C ASP A 106 -23.77 10.36 -31.27
N GLY A 107 -22.87 10.86 -30.42
CA GLY A 107 -23.20 11.64 -29.22
C GLY A 107 -23.65 10.81 -28.02
N ALA A 108 -23.71 9.49 -28.13
CA ALA A 108 -23.94 8.59 -27.00
C ALA A 108 -22.62 8.14 -26.38
N VAL A 109 -22.56 8.11 -25.04
CA VAL A 109 -21.40 7.65 -24.28
C VAL A 109 -21.64 6.22 -23.81
N THR A 110 -20.72 5.33 -24.12
CA THR A 110 -20.70 3.95 -23.59
C THR A 110 -19.56 3.82 -22.59
N THR A 111 -19.91 3.38 -21.40
CA THR A 111 -18.97 3.20 -20.28
C THR A 111 -18.87 1.73 -19.90
N GLY A 112 -17.77 1.33 -19.26
CA GLY A 112 -17.67 0.03 -18.59
C GLY A 112 -18.54 -0.04 -17.34
N ASN A 113 -18.62 -1.22 -16.73
CA ASN A 113 -19.31 -1.43 -15.46
C ASN A 113 -18.36 -1.34 -14.27
N GLU A 114 -17.06 -1.50 -14.50
CA GLU A 114 -15.99 -1.48 -13.48
C GLU A 114 -14.81 -0.68 -14.00
N TYR A 115 -14.18 0.04 -13.13
CA TYR A 115 -13.04 0.89 -13.44
C TYR A 115 -11.91 0.65 -12.43
N PRO A 116 -11.29 -0.55 -12.44
CA PRO A 116 -10.15 -0.83 -11.57
C PRO A 116 -8.98 0.08 -11.95
N THR A 117 -8.22 0.52 -10.94
CA THR A 117 -6.99 1.29 -11.15
C THR A 117 -5.91 0.45 -11.81
N LYS A 118 -4.79 1.07 -12.20
CA LYS A 118 -3.67 0.32 -12.79
C LYS A 118 -3.04 -0.63 -11.76
N MET A 119 -2.96 -0.22 -10.48
CA MET A 119 -2.51 -1.10 -9.40
C MET A 119 -3.44 -2.30 -9.19
N GLU A 120 -4.75 -2.07 -9.17
CA GLU A 120 -5.75 -3.14 -9.02
C GLU A 120 -5.74 -4.14 -10.18
N LYS A 121 -5.38 -3.70 -11.38
CA LYS A 121 -5.24 -4.58 -12.55
C LYS A 121 -4.00 -5.48 -12.46
N GLY A 122 -2.90 -5.01 -11.85
CA GLY A 122 -1.65 -5.76 -11.81
C GLY A 122 -1.26 -6.32 -13.18
N ASP A 123 -0.96 -7.60 -13.25
CA ASP A 123 -0.59 -8.30 -14.50
C ASP A 123 -1.67 -8.18 -15.61
N ALA A 124 -2.93 -8.01 -15.24
CA ALA A 124 -4.01 -7.85 -16.24
C ALA A 124 -3.96 -6.49 -16.97
N TYR A 125 -3.14 -5.53 -16.51
CA TYR A 125 -2.89 -4.31 -17.26
C TYR A 125 -2.14 -4.59 -18.57
N GLY A 126 -1.24 -5.57 -18.58
CA GLY A 126 -0.71 -6.21 -19.78
C GLY A 126 0.42 -5.43 -20.46
N MET A 127 1.21 -4.65 -19.76
CA MET A 127 2.34 -3.91 -20.35
C MET A 127 3.42 -4.83 -20.89
N VAL A 128 3.70 -5.92 -20.20
CA VAL A 128 4.68 -6.93 -20.66
C VAL A 128 4.12 -7.66 -21.87
N GLN A 129 2.87 -8.11 -21.78
CA GLN A 129 2.24 -8.93 -22.83
C GLN A 129 2.01 -8.16 -24.13
N PHE A 130 1.57 -6.90 -24.07
CA PHE A 130 1.15 -6.14 -25.25
C PHE A 130 2.09 -4.98 -25.59
N GLY A 131 2.86 -4.47 -24.62
CA GLY A 131 3.74 -3.32 -24.77
C GLY A 131 5.24 -3.66 -24.80
N ASN A 132 5.61 -4.93 -24.63
CA ASN A 132 7.00 -5.36 -24.52
C ASN A 132 7.79 -4.55 -23.47
N ALA A 133 7.11 -4.16 -22.38
CA ALA A 133 7.70 -3.43 -21.28
C ALA A 133 8.61 -4.34 -20.43
N ILE A 134 9.53 -3.73 -19.67
CA ILE A 134 10.46 -4.47 -18.79
C ILE A 134 9.73 -5.17 -17.64
N ALA A 135 8.60 -4.60 -17.19
CA ALA A 135 7.73 -5.13 -16.14
C ALA A 135 6.33 -4.53 -16.26
N GLU A 136 5.37 -5.04 -15.51
CA GLU A 136 4.02 -4.48 -15.44
C GLU A 136 4.00 -3.12 -14.75
N TRP A 137 2.91 -2.38 -14.91
CA TRP A 137 2.78 -1.00 -14.45
C TRP A 137 3.01 -0.86 -12.94
N ASP A 138 2.43 -1.74 -12.16
CA ASP A 138 2.53 -1.77 -10.70
C ASP A 138 3.97 -2.02 -10.23
N ALA A 139 4.69 -2.94 -10.87
CA ALA A 139 6.08 -3.22 -10.54
C ALA A 139 7.01 -2.04 -10.88
N GLN A 140 6.81 -1.39 -12.03
CA GLN A 140 7.58 -0.21 -12.42
C GLN A 140 7.25 1.00 -11.52
N THR A 141 5.98 1.18 -11.15
CA THR A 141 5.55 2.22 -10.21
C THR A 141 6.17 2.01 -8.84
N LYS A 142 6.20 0.77 -8.36
CA LYS A 142 6.87 0.43 -7.10
C LYS A 142 8.36 0.80 -7.11
N ALA A 143 9.04 0.59 -8.22
CA ALA A 143 10.44 1.01 -8.35
C ALA A 143 10.60 2.54 -8.20
N PHE A 144 9.68 3.33 -8.75
CA PHE A 144 9.64 4.78 -8.54
C PHE A 144 9.35 5.14 -7.07
N GLU A 145 8.36 4.50 -6.45
CA GLU A 145 8.01 4.71 -5.04
C GLU A 145 9.20 4.45 -4.11
N GLU A 146 9.89 3.32 -4.31
CA GLU A 146 11.08 2.94 -3.54
C GLU A 146 12.23 3.93 -3.77
N PHE A 147 12.41 4.39 -5.00
CA PHE A 147 13.43 5.39 -5.35
C PHE A 147 13.15 6.76 -4.69
N ALA A 148 11.88 7.12 -4.51
CA ALA A 148 11.47 8.39 -3.87
C ALA A 148 11.76 8.39 -2.36
N VAL A 149 11.75 7.24 -1.70
CA VAL A 149 12.02 7.14 -0.25
C VAL A 149 13.43 7.64 0.07
N GLY A 150 13.55 8.46 1.12
CA GLY A 150 14.78 9.11 1.56
C GLY A 150 15.12 10.41 0.82
N LYS A 151 14.37 10.78 -0.21
CA LYS A 151 14.50 12.06 -0.93
C LYS A 151 13.51 13.09 -0.40
N THR A 152 13.77 14.37 -0.67
CA THR A 152 12.77 15.41 -0.48
C THR A 152 11.82 15.45 -1.69
N VAL A 153 10.69 16.14 -1.54
CA VAL A 153 9.75 16.39 -2.66
C VAL A 153 10.47 17.11 -3.81
N GLU A 154 11.27 18.11 -3.50
CA GLU A 154 12.02 18.90 -4.50
C GLU A 154 13.03 18.02 -5.25
N GLU A 155 13.70 17.08 -4.58
CA GLU A 155 14.62 16.14 -5.22
C GLU A 155 13.88 15.21 -6.20
N VAL A 156 12.68 14.73 -5.85
CA VAL A 156 11.85 13.90 -6.74
C VAL A 156 11.31 14.70 -7.92
N VAL A 157 10.79 15.91 -7.67
CA VAL A 157 10.27 16.82 -8.71
C VAL A 157 11.38 17.26 -9.66
N GLY A 158 12.58 17.49 -9.12
CA GLY A 158 13.77 17.89 -9.87
C GLY A 158 14.45 16.80 -10.70
N LEU A 159 13.94 15.54 -10.67
CA LEU A 159 14.52 14.46 -11.50
C LEU A 159 14.53 14.86 -12.99
N GLU A 160 15.71 14.77 -13.59
CA GLU A 160 15.84 14.96 -15.02
C GLU A 160 15.20 13.82 -15.81
N THR A 161 14.57 14.15 -16.92
CA THR A 161 13.97 13.17 -17.84
C THR A 161 14.62 13.23 -19.21
N LYS A 162 14.54 12.11 -19.91
CA LYS A 162 14.92 11.97 -21.32
C LYS A 162 13.82 11.28 -22.09
N GLU A 163 13.74 11.55 -23.38
CA GLU A 163 12.84 10.81 -24.26
C GLU A 163 13.37 9.38 -24.45
N HIS A 164 12.50 8.38 -24.30
CA HIS A 164 12.76 6.99 -24.57
C HIS A 164 11.47 6.30 -25.04
N ASN A 165 11.46 5.86 -26.29
CA ASN A 165 10.29 5.18 -26.91
C ASN A 165 8.97 5.97 -26.78
N GLY A 166 9.01 7.29 -26.90
CA GLY A 166 7.83 8.15 -26.78
C GLY A 166 7.44 8.53 -25.35
N HIS A 167 8.25 8.18 -24.36
CA HIS A 167 8.02 8.45 -22.93
C HIS A 167 9.11 9.34 -22.35
N GLN A 168 8.76 10.15 -21.37
CA GLN A 168 9.69 10.95 -20.57
C GLN A 168 10.14 10.12 -19.36
N VAL A 169 11.21 9.37 -19.51
CA VAL A 169 11.76 8.48 -18.49
C VAL A 169 12.88 9.15 -17.69
N ALA A 170 13.23 8.62 -16.52
CA ALA A 170 14.32 9.15 -15.72
C ALA A 170 15.68 9.07 -16.45
N VAL A 171 16.51 10.12 -16.28
CA VAL A 171 17.94 10.07 -16.66
C VAL A 171 18.73 9.22 -15.67
N ASP A 172 18.35 9.24 -14.38
CA ASP A 172 18.96 8.43 -13.34
C ASP A 172 18.90 6.94 -13.70
N GLU A 173 20.07 6.32 -13.80
CA GLU A 173 20.21 4.93 -14.26
C GLU A 173 19.62 3.91 -13.27
N THR A 174 19.62 4.24 -11.97
CA THR A 174 19.08 3.35 -10.94
C THR A 174 17.56 3.28 -11.07
N LEU A 175 16.90 4.44 -11.22
CA LEU A 175 15.46 4.49 -11.46
C LEU A 175 15.10 3.92 -12.83
N PHE A 176 15.84 4.27 -13.88
CA PHE A 176 15.60 3.79 -15.24
C PHE A 176 15.66 2.26 -15.34
N ALA A 177 16.55 1.61 -14.58
CA ALA A 177 16.65 0.15 -14.57
C ALA A 177 15.37 -0.54 -14.06
N GLY A 178 14.60 0.12 -13.20
CA GLY A 178 13.33 -0.40 -12.65
C GLY A 178 12.06 0.23 -13.23
N CYS A 179 12.16 1.42 -13.84
CA CYS A 179 11.03 2.18 -14.36
C CYS A 179 11.39 2.89 -15.66
N THR A 180 10.88 2.36 -16.77
CA THR A 180 11.02 2.91 -18.13
C THR A 180 9.72 3.54 -18.65
N MET A 181 8.77 3.79 -17.74
CA MET A 181 7.53 4.50 -18.03
C MET A 181 7.74 6.01 -17.99
N ASP A 182 6.75 6.73 -18.51
CA ASP A 182 6.66 8.18 -18.32
C ASP A 182 6.46 8.50 -16.84
N ILE A 183 7.32 9.35 -16.27
CA ILE A 183 7.30 9.74 -14.87
C ILE A 183 6.79 11.17 -14.64
N VAL A 184 6.35 11.87 -15.68
CA VAL A 184 5.92 13.28 -15.58
C VAL A 184 4.75 13.43 -14.63
N ASP A 185 3.70 12.62 -14.80
CA ASP A 185 2.53 12.66 -13.93
C ASP A 185 2.85 12.19 -12.50
N PHE A 186 3.80 11.26 -12.32
CA PHE A 186 4.24 10.83 -11.00
C PHE A 186 4.90 11.99 -10.24
N LYS A 187 5.83 12.69 -10.90
CA LYS A 187 6.49 13.86 -10.34
C LYS A 187 5.49 14.97 -9.99
N ALA A 188 4.55 15.26 -10.91
CA ALA A 188 3.54 16.29 -10.70
C ALA A 188 2.55 15.94 -9.58
N ALA A 189 2.21 14.66 -9.40
CA ALA A 189 1.38 14.21 -8.30
C ALA A 189 2.13 14.28 -6.96
N VAL A 190 3.42 13.91 -6.93
CA VAL A 190 4.29 14.05 -5.74
C VAL A 190 4.48 15.52 -5.37
N GLU A 191 4.66 16.43 -6.34
CA GLU A 191 4.74 17.88 -6.10
C GLU A 191 3.50 18.41 -5.38
N LYS A 192 2.31 17.99 -5.82
CA LYS A 192 1.05 18.40 -5.18
C LYS A 192 0.80 17.76 -3.82
N ALA A 193 1.47 16.68 -3.53
CA ALA A 193 1.38 15.98 -2.26
C ALA A 193 2.31 16.60 -1.18
N GLY A 194 3.38 17.30 -1.55
CA GLY A 194 4.33 17.96 -0.65
C GLY A 194 3.92 19.37 -0.30
#